data_cb6f073d111e743e4becc25c6489836d
#
_entry.id   cb6f073d111e743e4becc25c6489836d
#
_cell.length_a   1.000
_cell.length_b   1.000
_cell.length_c   1.000
_cell.angle_alpha   90.00
_cell.angle_beta   90.00
_cell.angle_gamma   90.00
#
_symmetry.space_group_name_H-M   'P 1'
#
loop_
_entity.id
_entity.type
_entity.pdbx_description
1 polymer ?
#
loop_
_entity_poly.entity_id
_entity_poly.type
_entity_poly.pdbx_seq_one_letter_code
_entity_poly.pdbx_strand_id
1 'polypeptide(L)'
;MKPQNDGENVVDELAPFAYDLPQEKIAQSPIEPRSSAKLLDATGGQISDRHVIDIADLLKEGDLLVVNNTKVLPARVKLFKASGGGVELLFLEEEEAGIWKTLARPSKGLAKGTELMSSNGELAVRVIDRIESHLDAPVRVIVEVIDPSVIESQGSVPLPPYIKATLSDPSRYQTVYANRPSSAAAPTAGLHFDELVLSALSKRGIEIAQVELSVGLDTFLPIKTNKIEDHQIHTEHYEVGRETWERISAAKRVVAVGTTVVRTLETVAKTGQLEGRSSLFIHRPYEYKVVDLLMTNFHIPRSSLLLLVDAFLSEGRWREIYEHGLANDYRFLSFGDAMLLERGM
;
A
#
# COMPACT_ATOMS: atom_id res chain seq x y z
N MET A 1 2.31 -48.26 -24.97
CA MET A 1 3.26 -47.29 -24.41
C MET A 1 2.45 -46.08 -23.93
N LYS A 2 2.25 -45.96 -22.64
CA LYS A 2 1.62 -44.73 -22.07
C LYS A 2 2.71 -43.65 -22.02
N PRO A 3 2.43 -42.40 -22.38
CA PRO A 3 3.40 -41.32 -22.17
C PRO A 3 3.63 -41.15 -20.66
N GLN A 4 4.88 -41.23 -20.23
CA GLN A 4 5.33 -40.79 -18.92
C GLN A 4 5.08 -39.29 -18.87
N ASN A 5 4.25 -38.88 -17.92
CA ASN A 5 4.05 -37.49 -17.55
C ASN A 5 5.26 -37.13 -16.68
N ASP A 6 6.29 -36.56 -17.29
CA ASP A 6 7.38 -35.92 -16.56
C ASP A 6 6.79 -34.67 -15.93
N GLY A 7 6.24 -34.82 -14.71
CA GLY A 7 5.87 -33.71 -13.87
C GLY A 7 7.17 -32.97 -13.50
N GLU A 8 7.48 -31.91 -14.23
CA GLU A 8 8.46 -30.94 -13.76
C GLU A 8 8.03 -30.50 -12.35
N ASN A 9 8.86 -30.81 -11.37
CA ASN A 9 8.71 -30.29 -10.01
C ASN A 9 8.87 -28.76 -10.12
N VAL A 10 7.75 -28.06 -10.27
CA VAL A 10 7.75 -26.60 -10.29
C VAL A 10 8.17 -26.15 -8.87
N VAL A 11 9.37 -25.64 -8.76
CA VAL A 11 9.89 -25.11 -7.48
C VAL A 11 9.05 -23.90 -7.09
N ASP A 12 8.46 -23.91 -5.90
CA ASP A 12 7.74 -22.77 -5.34
C ASP A 12 8.73 -21.86 -4.61
N GLU A 13 9.23 -20.83 -5.30
CA GLU A 13 10.18 -19.85 -4.76
C GLU A 13 9.56 -18.99 -3.64
N LEU A 14 8.24 -18.95 -3.54
CA LEU A 14 7.51 -18.22 -2.51
C LEU A 14 7.21 -19.07 -1.26
N ALA A 15 7.46 -20.38 -1.31
CA ALA A 15 7.30 -21.23 -0.13
C ALA A 15 8.10 -20.74 1.08
N PRO A 16 9.34 -20.23 0.95
CA PRO A 16 10.07 -19.63 2.06
C PRO A 16 9.40 -18.43 2.70
N PHE A 17 8.50 -17.75 2.03
CA PHE A 17 7.77 -16.55 2.50
C PHE A 17 6.36 -16.88 3.00
N ALA A 18 6.03 -18.15 3.11
CA ALA A 18 4.84 -18.61 3.80
C ALA A 18 5.07 -18.61 5.32
N TYR A 19 4.12 -18.07 6.05
CA TYR A 19 4.02 -18.20 7.51
C TYR A 19 2.55 -18.26 7.89
N ASP A 20 2.25 -18.86 9.04
CA ASP A 20 0.89 -18.91 9.55
C ASP A 20 0.51 -17.58 10.19
N LEU A 21 -0.51 -16.90 9.62
CA LEU A 21 -1.07 -15.66 10.15
C LEU A 21 -2.46 -15.95 10.71
N PRO A 22 -2.60 -16.07 12.04
CA PRO A 22 -3.91 -16.30 12.65
C PRO A 22 -4.86 -15.14 12.37
N GLN A 23 -6.12 -15.45 12.10
CA GLN A 23 -7.15 -14.45 11.75
C GLN A 23 -7.35 -13.41 12.86
N GLU A 24 -7.23 -13.81 14.11
CA GLU A 24 -7.34 -12.96 15.30
C GLU A 24 -6.20 -11.94 15.43
N LYS A 25 -5.06 -12.20 14.79
CA LYS A 25 -3.94 -11.23 14.74
C LYS A 25 -4.16 -10.14 13.70
N ILE A 26 -5.09 -10.30 12.76
CA ILE A 26 -5.41 -9.30 11.74
C ILE A 26 -6.28 -8.20 12.36
N ALA A 27 -5.71 -7.01 12.55
CA ALA A 27 -6.43 -5.88 13.13
C ALA A 27 -7.61 -5.44 12.26
N GLN A 28 -8.81 -5.45 12.82
CA GLN A 28 -10.03 -5.06 12.13
C GLN A 28 -10.40 -3.58 12.33
N SER A 29 -9.77 -2.94 13.31
CA SER A 29 -9.96 -1.52 13.63
C SER A 29 -8.65 -0.87 14.06
N PRO A 30 -8.46 0.43 13.80
CA PRO A 30 -7.31 1.18 14.31
C PRO A 30 -7.36 1.31 15.83
N ILE A 31 -6.18 1.44 16.45
CA ILE A 31 -6.04 1.72 17.88
C ILE A 31 -6.22 3.22 18.18
N GLU A 32 -6.62 3.56 19.39
CA GLU A 32 -6.72 4.91 19.90
C GLU A 32 -5.92 5.10 21.20
N PRO A 33 -5.09 6.14 21.31
CA PRO A 33 -4.64 7.02 20.20
C PRO A 33 -3.78 6.26 19.19
N ARG A 34 -3.60 6.81 17.99
CA ARG A 34 -2.79 6.17 16.92
C ARG A 34 -1.38 5.84 17.37
N SER A 35 -0.78 6.76 18.12
CA SER A 35 0.58 6.66 18.64
C SER A 35 0.78 5.59 19.72
N SER A 36 -0.30 5.02 20.27
CA SER A 36 -0.24 3.89 21.21
C SER A 36 -0.08 2.53 20.54
N ALA A 37 -0.08 2.45 19.20
CA ALA A 37 0.27 1.23 18.48
C ALA A 37 1.67 0.76 18.88
N LYS A 38 1.87 -0.56 18.96
CA LYS A 38 3.20 -1.12 19.22
C LYS A 38 4.14 -0.84 18.05
N LEU A 39 5.41 -0.64 18.38
CA LEU A 39 6.51 -0.50 17.43
C LEU A 39 7.58 -1.54 17.78
N LEU A 40 7.77 -2.53 16.91
CA LEU A 40 8.89 -3.45 17.02
C LEU A 40 10.12 -2.73 16.49
N ASP A 41 11.05 -2.38 17.38
CA ASP A 41 12.32 -1.79 17.02
C ASP A 41 13.34 -2.92 16.78
N ALA A 42 13.75 -3.07 15.52
CA ALA A 42 14.76 -4.03 15.08
C ALA A 42 16.01 -3.32 14.54
N THR A 43 16.25 -2.07 14.96
CA THR A 43 17.48 -1.36 14.66
C THR A 43 18.62 -1.85 15.57
N GLY A 44 19.87 -1.80 15.10
CA GLY A 44 21.03 -2.19 15.92
C GLY A 44 21.13 -3.68 16.26
N GLY A 45 20.43 -4.55 15.53
CA GLY A 45 20.58 -6.02 15.62
C GLY A 45 19.79 -6.72 16.72
N GLN A 46 19.28 -6.02 17.73
CA GLN A 46 18.39 -6.56 18.78
C GLN A 46 16.95 -6.12 18.55
N ILE A 47 16.00 -6.99 18.92
CA ILE A 47 14.57 -6.66 18.89
C ILE A 47 14.18 -6.07 20.25
N SER A 48 13.47 -4.93 20.21
CA SER A 48 12.92 -4.27 21.39
C SER A 48 11.45 -3.88 21.15
N ASP A 49 10.62 -4.08 22.15
CA ASP A 49 9.21 -3.67 22.10
C ASP A 49 9.06 -2.23 22.56
N ARG A 50 8.44 -1.42 21.72
CA ARG A 50 8.19 0.02 21.89
C ARG A 50 6.75 0.35 21.52
N HIS A 51 6.43 1.64 21.58
CA HIS A 51 5.22 2.21 20.98
C HIS A 51 5.60 3.22 19.90
N VAL A 52 4.69 3.53 18.99
CA VAL A 52 4.96 4.47 17.91
C VAL A 52 5.32 5.86 18.44
N ILE A 53 4.80 6.26 19.59
CA ILE A 53 5.18 7.55 20.22
C ILE A 53 6.68 7.63 20.52
N ASP A 54 7.34 6.51 20.73
CA ASP A 54 8.77 6.45 21.07
C ASP A 54 9.68 6.61 19.83
N ILE A 55 9.12 6.68 18.61
CA ILE A 55 9.92 6.77 17.38
C ILE A 55 10.85 7.99 17.39
N ALA A 56 10.41 9.09 17.98
CA ALA A 56 11.24 10.29 18.09
C ALA A 56 12.51 10.07 18.92
N ASP A 57 12.52 9.11 19.85
CA ASP A 57 13.67 8.74 20.67
C ASP A 57 14.64 7.81 19.95
N LEU A 58 14.19 7.12 18.91
CA LEU A 58 14.99 6.19 18.10
C LEU A 58 15.69 6.92 16.93
N LEU A 59 15.18 8.07 16.52
CA LEU A 59 15.77 8.88 15.46
C LEU A 59 16.80 9.87 15.99
N LYS A 60 17.73 10.31 15.11
CA LYS A 60 18.87 11.15 15.43
C LYS A 60 18.81 12.45 14.64
N GLU A 61 19.43 13.48 15.14
CA GLU A 61 19.62 14.75 14.43
C GLU A 61 20.31 14.53 13.06
N GLY A 62 19.69 15.02 12.02
CA GLY A 62 20.10 14.83 10.63
C GLY A 62 19.42 13.64 9.93
N ASP A 63 18.57 12.87 10.62
CA ASP A 63 17.64 11.96 9.98
C ASP A 63 16.54 12.75 9.28
N LEU A 64 16.15 12.32 8.09
CA LEU A 64 15.01 12.86 7.35
C LEU A 64 13.92 11.80 7.26
N LEU A 65 12.79 12.09 7.89
CA LEU A 65 11.61 11.23 7.81
C LEU A 65 10.85 11.53 6.51
N VAL A 66 10.65 10.52 5.67
CA VAL A 66 9.93 10.67 4.40
C VAL A 66 8.59 9.96 4.48
N VAL A 67 7.51 10.67 4.16
CA VAL A 67 6.13 10.18 4.22
C VAL A 67 5.42 10.30 2.88
N ASN A 68 4.45 9.42 2.63
CA ASN A 68 3.58 9.52 1.46
C ASN A 68 2.33 10.33 1.83
N ASN A 69 2.12 11.49 1.19
CA ASN A 69 1.05 12.44 1.49
C ASN A 69 -0.23 12.21 0.68
N THR A 70 -0.33 11.10 -0.03
CA THR A 70 -1.54 10.76 -0.80
C THR A 70 -2.77 10.68 0.10
N LYS A 71 -3.90 11.16 -0.42
CA LYS A 71 -5.21 11.08 0.23
C LYS A 71 -6.08 10.04 -0.46
N VAL A 72 -6.70 9.17 0.33
CA VAL A 72 -7.60 8.14 -0.20
C VAL A 72 -8.89 8.78 -0.67
N LEU A 73 -9.27 8.46 -1.91
CA LEU A 73 -10.57 8.83 -2.47
C LEU A 73 -11.67 7.91 -1.92
N PRO A 74 -12.91 8.37 -1.79
CA PRO A 74 -14.05 7.49 -1.56
C PRO A 74 -14.38 6.71 -2.84
N ALA A 75 -13.40 5.94 -3.32
CA ALA A 75 -13.32 5.40 -4.67
C ALA A 75 -14.26 4.22 -4.94
N ARG A 76 -15.01 3.75 -3.95
CA ARG A 76 -15.98 2.66 -4.09
C ARG A 76 -17.39 3.21 -4.20
N VAL A 77 -17.97 3.17 -5.39
CA VAL A 77 -19.28 3.77 -5.69
C VAL A 77 -20.25 2.70 -6.14
N LYS A 78 -21.46 2.70 -5.57
CA LYS A 78 -22.55 1.82 -5.98
C LYS A 78 -23.45 2.56 -6.98
N LEU A 79 -23.54 2.04 -8.20
CA LEU A 79 -24.30 2.58 -9.31
C LEU A 79 -25.34 1.57 -9.79
N PHE A 80 -26.23 1.98 -10.68
CA PHE A 80 -27.33 1.16 -11.16
C PHE A 80 -27.39 1.19 -12.67
N LYS A 81 -27.63 0.04 -13.29
CA LYS A 81 -28.00 -0.04 -14.71
C LYS A 81 -29.42 0.50 -14.92
N ALA A 82 -29.76 0.89 -16.14
CA ALA A 82 -31.13 1.26 -16.50
C ALA A 82 -32.17 0.16 -16.18
N SER A 83 -31.74 -1.11 -16.14
CA SER A 83 -32.57 -2.24 -15.73
C SER A 83 -32.78 -2.37 -14.22
N GLY A 84 -32.20 -1.46 -13.41
CA GLY A 84 -32.22 -1.50 -11.94
C GLY A 84 -31.16 -2.38 -11.30
N GLY A 85 -30.37 -3.11 -12.09
CA GLY A 85 -29.30 -3.97 -11.55
C GLY A 85 -28.14 -3.13 -10.94
N GLY A 86 -27.81 -3.39 -9.68
CA GLY A 86 -26.70 -2.71 -8.99
C GLY A 86 -25.33 -3.15 -9.52
N VAL A 87 -24.40 -2.19 -9.63
CA VAL A 87 -23.00 -2.37 -9.98
C VAL A 87 -22.16 -1.56 -9.00
N GLU A 88 -21.19 -2.19 -8.37
CA GLU A 88 -20.17 -1.48 -7.60
C GLU A 88 -18.98 -1.23 -8.51
N LEU A 89 -18.60 0.03 -8.68
CA LEU A 89 -17.35 0.45 -9.30
C LEU A 89 -16.35 0.84 -8.23
N LEU A 90 -15.12 0.36 -8.39
CA LEU A 90 -13.97 0.81 -7.65
C LEU A 90 -13.06 1.59 -8.57
N PHE A 91 -13.01 2.90 -8.41
CA PHE A 91 -12.16 3.81 -9.17
C PHE A 91 -10.71 3.60 -8.72
N LEU A 92 -9.83 3.26 -9.68
CA LEU A 92 -8.42 2.94 -9.39
C LEU A 92 -7.51 4.10 -9.75
N GLU A 93 -7.67 4.63 -10.96
CA GLU A 93 -6.77 5.61 -11.55
C GLU A 93 -7.51 6.42 -12.61
N GLU A 94 -7.29 7.72 -12.62
CA GLU A 94 -7.69 8.61 -13.69
C GLU A 94 -6.60 8.60 -14.77
N GLU A 95 -6.93 8.09 -15.98
CA GLU A 95 -5.99 7.99 -17.09
C GLU A 95 -5.92 9.30 -17.88
N GLU A 96 -7.06 9.95 -18.04
CA GLU A 96 -7.26 11.28 -18.64
C GLU A 96 -8.40 11.96 -17.90
N ALA A 97 -8.54 13.27 -18.05
CA ALA A 97 -9.58 14.05 -17.36
C ALA A 97 -10.97 13.42 -17.54
N GLY A 98 -11.57 12.91 -16.48
CA GLY A 98 -12.85 12.25 -16.44
C GLY A 98 -12.87 10.80 -16.95
N ILE A 99 -11.73 10.25 -17.40
CA ILE A 99 -11.61 8.86 -17.85
C ILE A 99 -10.89 8.03 -16.81
N TRP A 100 -11.60 7.07 -16.25
CA TRP A 100 -11.10 6.28 -15.13
C TRP A 100 -10.99 4.79 -15.45
N LYS A 101 -9.90 4.20 -15.02
CA LYS A 101 -9.76 2.76 -14.88
C LYS A 101 -10.43 2.30 -13.60
N THR A 102 -11.34 1.32 -13.71
CA THR A 102 -12.12 0.82 -12.57
C THR A 102 -12.13 -0.70 -12.50
N LEU A 103 -12.41 -1.25 -11.31
CA LEU A 103 -12.89 -2.62 -11.14
C LEU A 103 -14.40 -2.58 -10.95
N ALA A 104 -15.11 -3.55 -11.56
CA ALA A 104 -16.57 -3.60 -11.50
C ALA A 104 -17.05 -4.93 -10.87
N ARG A 105 -18.05 -4.84 -9.98
CA ARG A 105 -18.73 -6.01 -9.39
C ARG A 105 -20.26 -5.81 -9.41
N PRO A 106 -21.03 -6.67 -10.08
CA PRO A 106 -20.57 -7.65 -11.08
C PRO A 106 -20.08 -6.97 -12.35
N SER A 107 -19.06 -7.52 -13.01
CA SER A 107 -18.58 -7.03 -14.31
C SER A 107 -19.41 -7.55 -15.49
N LYS A 108 -20.24 -8.56 -15.28
CA LYS A 108 -21.10 -9.14 -16.32
C LYS A 108 -22.14 -8.11 -16.81
N GLY A 109 -22.23 -7.97 -18.12
CA GLY A 109 -23.20 -7.06 -18.76
C GLY A 109 -22.80 -5.58 -18.68
N LEU A 110 -21.51 -5.28 -18.54
CA LEU A 110 -20.92 -3.95 -18.73
C LEU A 110 -20.21 -3.93 -20.08
N ALA A 111 -20.98 -3.79 -21.15
CA ALA A 111 -20.45 -3.59 -22.49
C ALA A 111 -20.14 -2.10 -22.72
N LYS A 112 -19.33 -1.80 -23.74
CA LYS A 112 -19.11 -0.44 -24.23
C LYS A 112 -20.43 0.27 -24.48
N GLY A 113 -20.56 1.51 -24.00
CA GLY A 113 -21.78 2.31 -24.07
C GLY A 113 -22.79 2.06 -22.95
N THR A 114 -22.53 1.11 -22.04
CA THR A 114 -23.42 0.92 -20.87
C THR A 114 -23.40 2.16 -19.99
N GLU A 115 -24.56 2.70 -19.71
CA GLU A 115 -24.77 3.83 -18.81
C GLU A 115 -25.14 3.35 -17.42
N LEU A 116 -24.53 3.97 -16.42
CA LEU A 116 -24.75 3.69 -15.01
C LEU A 116 -25.24 4.94 -14.31
N MET A 117 -26.35 4.77 -13.59
CA MET A 117 -27.04 5.82 -12.88
C MET A 117 -26.58 5.86 -11.42
N SER A 118 -26.54 7.05 -10.86
CA SER A 118 -26.37 7.27 -9.42
C SER A 118 -27.63 6.85 -8.65
N SER A 119 -27.58 6.90 -7.33
CA SER A 119 -28.72 6.52 -6.46
C SER A 119 -29.95 7.41 -6.64
N ASN A 120 -29.78 8.64 -7.15
CA ASN A 120 -30.88 9.58 -7.46
C ASN A 120 -31.44 9.39 -8.88
N GLY A 121 -30.92 8.45 -9.67
CA GLY A 121 -31.39 8.13 -11.02
C GLY A 121 -30.79 8.98 -12.14
N GLU A 122 -29.80 9.81 -11.84
CA GLU A 122 -29.09 10.63 -12.83
C GLU A 122 -27.92 9.84 -13.44
N LEU A 123 -27.60 10.11 -14.71
CA LEU A 123 -26.49 9.51 -15.41
C LEU A 123 -25.17 9.95 -14.75
N ALA A 124 -24.47 9.00 -14.19
CA ALA A 124 -23.22 9.26 -13.47
C ALA A 124 -21.99 8.83 -14.26
N VAL A 125 -22.05 7.67 -14.91
CA VAL A 125 -20.88 7.05 -15.53
C VAL A 125 -21.28 6.34 -16.82
N ARG A 126 -20.41 6.38 -17.84
CA ARG A 126 -20.55 5.61 -19.09
C ARG A 126 -19.35 4.68 -19.28
N VAL A 127 -19.59 3.42 -19.60
CA VAL A 127 -18.54 2.45 -19.94
C VAL A 127 -18.00 2.77 -21.33
N ILE A 128 -16.68 3.01 -21.42
CA ILE A 128 -15.98 3.29 -22.68
C ILE A 128 -15.37 2.01 -23.24
N ASP A 129 -14.73 1.22 -22.38
CA ASP A 129 -14.05 0.00 -22.81
C ASP A 129 -13.98 -1.02 -21.66
N ARG A 130 -13.62 -2.25 -22.01
CA ARG A 130 -13.46 -3.36 -21.09
C ARG A 130 -12.15 -4.06 -21.37
N ILE A 131 -11.28 -4.07 -20.37
CA ILE A 131 -10.01 -4.79 -20.44
C ILE A 131 -10.23 -6.18 -19.83
N GLU A 132 -10.26 -7.18 -20.71
CA GLU A 132 -10.31 -8.56 -20.27
C GLU A 132 -8.95 -8.95 -19.69
N SER A 133 -8.99 -9.50 -18.49
CA SER A 133 -7.81 -9.97 -17.81
C SER A 133 -7.56 -11.44 -18.16
N HIS A 134 -6.32 -11.78 -18.45
CA HIS A 134 -5.88 -13.16 -18.53
C HIS A 134 -5.63 -13.67 -17.10
N LEU A 135 -6.12 -14.89 -16.78
CA LEU A 135 -5.88 -15.58 -15.49
C LEU A 135 -6.50 -14.91 -14.25
N ASP A 136 -7.75 -15.26 -13.92
CA ASP A 136 -8.41 -15.00 -12.61
C ASP A 136 -8.31 -13.58 -12.01
N ALA A 137 -7.75 -12.63 -12.73
CA ALA A 137 -7.71 -11.24 -12.28
C ALA A 137 -9.07 -10.57 -12.53
N PRO A 138 -9.51 -9.67 -11.64
CA PRO A 138 -10.78 -8.99 -11.82
C PRO A 138 -10.80 -8.16 -13.11
N VAL A 139 -11.91 -8.21 -13.86
CA VAL A 139 -12.11 -7.45 -15.09
C VAL A 139 -12.02 -5.96 -14.80
N ARG A 140 -11.13 -5.28 -15.51
CA ARG A 140 -11.02 -3.83 -15.48
C ARG A 140 -11.95 -3.21 -16.52
N VAL A 141 -12.59 -2.12 -16.14
CA VAL A 141 -13.52 -1.37 -16.98
C VAL A 141 -13.04 0.07 -17.05
N ILE A 142 -12.91 0.60 -18.27
CA ILE A 142 -12.63 2.02 -18.51
C ILE A 142 -13.96 2.74 -18.58
N VAL A 143 -14.09 3.79 -17.82
CA VAL A 143 -15.33 4.55 -17.72
C VAL A 143 -15.09 6.04 -17.91
N GLU A 144 -16.06 6.71 -18.52
CA GLU A 144 -16.18 8.17 -18.52
C GLU A 144 -17.06 8.59 -17.35
N VAL A 145 -16.57 9.45 -16.49
CA VAL A 145 -17.34 10.03 -15.38
C VAL A 145 -18.07 11.26 -15.89
N ILE A 146 -19.39 11.17 -15.97
CA ILE A 146 -20.26 12.25 -16.45
C ILE A 146 -20.57 13.23 -15.32
N ASP A 147 -20.81 12.69 -14.12
CA ASP A 147 -20.98 13.48 -12.90
C ASP A 147 -19.84 13.20 -11.92
N PRO A 148 -18.78 14.06 -11.87
CA PRO A 148 -17.67 13.88 -10.95
C PRO A 148 -18.07 13.89 -9.47
N SER A 149 -19.18 14.55 -9.12
CA SER A 149 -19.64 14.63 -7.74
C SER A 149 -20.07 13.28 -7.16
N VAL A 150 -20.37 12.29 -8.01
CA VAL A 150 -20.81 10.96 -7.58
C VAL A 150 -19.75 10.22 -6.77
N ILE A 151 -18.47 10.45 -7.07
CA ILE A 151 -17.36 9.82 -6.34
C ILE A 151 -17.31 10.35 -4.89
N GLU A 152 -17.41 11.66 -4.72
CA GLU A 152 -17.37 12.29 -3.40
C GLU A 152 -18.66 12.10 -2.58
N SER A 153 -19.83 12.22 -3.24
CA SER A 153 -21.11 12.22 -2.55
C SER A 153 -21.69 10.85 -2.25
N GLN A 154 -21.39 9.84 -3.07
CA GLN A 154 -21.93 8.47 -2.94
C GLN A 154 -20.85 7.41 -2.75
N GLY A 155 -19.59 7.82 -2.82
CA GLY A 155 -18.46 6.94 -2.64
C GLY A 155 -18.21 6.56 -1.19
N SER A 156 -17.57 5.42 -1.01
CA SER A 156 -17.04 4.96 0.27
C SER A 156 -15.55 4.64 0.15
N VAL A 157 -14.83 4.77 1.26
CA VAL A 157 -13.40 4.47 1.31
C VAL A 157 -13.21 2.96 1.11
N PRO A 158 -12.42 2.54 0.10
CA PRO A 158 -12.16 1.12 -0.13
C PRO A 158 -11.14 0.61 0.88
N LEU A 159 -11.57 -0.30 1.75
CA LEU A 159 -10.68 -0.98 2.68
C LEU A 159 -10.04 -2.21 2.04
N PRO A 160 -8.84 -2.62 2.48
CA PRO A 160 -8.22 -3.88 2.08
C PRO A 160 -9.12 -5.09 2.33
N PRO A 161 -9.01 -6.16 1.52
CA PRO A 161 -9.97 -7.27 1.55
C PRO A 161 -9.99 -8.09 2.85
N TYR A 162 -8.95 -8.00 3.66
CA TYR A 162 -8.86 -8.68 4.96
C TYR A 162 -9.53 -7.88 6.10
N ILE A 163 -9.90 -6.62 5.88
CA ILE A 163 -10.70 -5.83 6.83
C ILE A 163 -12.17 -6.03 6.49
N LYS A 164 -12.88 -6.71 7.38
CA LYS A 164 -14.31 -7.05 7.23
C LYS A 164 -15.20 -6.12 8.06
N ALA A 165 -14.62 -5.45 9.04
CA ALA A 165 -15.33 -4.51 9.89
C ALA A 165 -15.66 -3.22 9.12
N THR A 166 -16.82 -2.64 9.39
CA THR A 166 -17.17 -1.31 8.91
C THR A 166 -16.51 -0.28 9.81
N LEU A 167 -15.80 0.68 9.20
CA LEU A 167 -15.25 1.81 9.97
C LEU A 167 -16.40 2.76 10.37
N SER A 168 -16.49 3.06 11.65
CA SER A 168 -17.40 4.07 12.17
C SER A 168 -17.00 5.49 11.74
N ASP A 169 -15.69 5.71 11.58
CA ASP A 169 -15.10 6.96 11.13
C ASP A 169 -14.14 6.71 9.95
N PRO A 170 -14.54 7.01 8.70
CA PRO A 170 -13.69 6.86 7.51
C PRO A 170 -12.39 7.66 7.56
N SER A 171 -12.32 8.76 8.34
CA SER A 171 -11.10 9.55 8.49
C SER A 171 -9.96 8.77 9.14
N ARG A 172 -10.28 7.66 9.83
CA ARG A 172 -9.29 6.74 10.42
C ARG A 172 -8.46 5.99 9.38
N TYR A 173 -8.92 5.94 8.12
CA TYR A 173 -8.16 5.38 7.00
C TYR A 173 -7.47 6.47 6.16
N GLN A 174 -7.14 7.60 6.80
CA GLN A 174 -6.33 8.71 6.25
C GLN A 174 -5.18 9.02 7.19
N THR A 175 -4.02 9.38 6.61
CA THR A 175 -2.91 9.94 7.41
C THR A 175 -3.22 11.38 7.80
N VAL A 176 -2.65 11.85 8.92
CA VAL A 176 -2.86 13.24 9.39
C VAL A 176 -2.23 14.31 8.48
N TYR A 177 -1.38 13.89 7.56
CA TYR A 177 -0.71 14.75 6.58
C TYR A 177 -1.20 14.50 5.13
N ALA A 178 -2.26 13.72 4.94
CA ALA A 178 -2.83 13.46 3.61
C ALA A 178 -3.43 14.74 3.02
N ASN A 179 -2.97 15.13 1.82
CA ASN A 179 -3.41 16.37 1.17
C ASN A 179 -3.72 16.23 -0.33
N ARG A 180 -3.16 15.22 -1.03
CA ARG A 180 -3.36 15.00 -2.47
C ARG A 180 -4.31 13.83 -2.74
N PRO A 181 -5.55 14.10 -3.22
CA PRO A 181 -6.52 13.04 -3.51
C PRO A 181 -6.14 12.30 -4.80
N SER A 182 -5.44 11.19 -4.67
CA SER A 182 -4.91 10.43 -5.81
C SER A 182 -4.90 8.92 -5.62
N SER A 183 -5.38 8.40 -4.47
CA SER A 183 -5.12 7.01 -4.08
C SER A 183 -6.39 6.22 -3.83
N ALA A 184 -6.41 4.96 -4.27
CA ALA A 184 -7.46 4.00 -3.91
C ALA A 184 -7.24 3.33 -2.54
N ALA A 185 -6.02 3.46 -1.96
CA ALA A 185 -5.70 2.91 -0.65
C ALA A 185 -4.77 3.84 0.15
N ALA A 186 -4.81 3.75 1.49
CA ALA A 186 -3.96 4.54 2.36
C ALA A 186 -2.52 3.99 2.40
N PRO A 187 -1.51 4.87 2.57
CA PRO A 187 -0.16 4.47 2.97
C PRO A 187 -0.17 4.10 4.45
N THR A 188 -0.51 2.83 4.74
CA THR A 188 -0.97 2.38 6.06
C THR A 188 0.04 2.53 7.19
N ALA A 189 1.34 2.49 6.91
CA ALA A 189 2.37 2.78 7.91
C ALA A 189 2.25 4.20 8.49
N GLY A 190 1.78 5.16 7.68
CA GLY A 190 1.54 6.53 8.10
C GLY A 190 0.30 6.73 8.99
N LEU A 191 -0.60 5.73 9.03
CA LEU A 191 -1.79 5.80 9.89
C LEU A 191 -1.47 5.79 11.38
N HIS A 192 -0.28 5.36 11.76
CA HIS A 192 0.20 5.35 13.14
C HIS A 192 0.51 6.74 13.69
N PHE A 193 0.70 7.72 12.80
CA PHE A 193 1.08 9.07 13.20
C PHE A 193 -0.16 9.89 13.57
N ASP A 194 0.00 10.62 14.65
CA ASP A 194 -0.92 11.64 15.14
C ASP A 194 -0.13 12.93 15.47
N GLU A 195 -0.82 13.97 15.90
CA GLU A 195 -0.19 15.25 16.26
C GLU A 195 0.84 15.12 17.38
N LEU A 196 0.69 14.12 18.27
CA LEU A 196 1.65 13.89 19.36
C LEU A 196 2.99 13.41 18.80
N VAL A 197 2.96 12.44 17.87
CA VAL A 197 4.18 11.95 17.21
C VAL A 197 4.84 13.05 16.39
N LEU A 198 4.06 13.81 15.58
CA LEU A 198 4.60 14.92 14.79
C LEU A 198 5.25 15.99 15.66
N SER A 199 4.61 16.33 16.78
CA SER A 199 5.16 17.28 17.75
C SER A 199 6.43 16.75 18.42
N ALA A 200 6.50 15.46 18.75
CA ALA A 200 7.69 14.86 19.36
C ALA A 200 8.88 14.87 18.40
N LEU A 201 8.66 14.52 17.12
CA LEU A 201 9.67 14.59 16.05
C LEU A 201 10.19 16.01 15.87
N SER A 202 9.27 16.99 15.77
CA SER A 202 9.64 18.43 15.63
C SER A 202 10.48 18.94 16.81
N LYS A 203 10.13 18.58 18.05
CA LYS A 203 10.91 18.94 19.26
C LYS A 203 12.33 18.37 19.25
N ARG A 204 12.54 17.26 18.57
CA ARG A 204 13.85 16.62 18.39
C ARG A 204 14.61 17.13 17.17
N GLY A 205 14.05 18.10 16.42
CA GLY A 205 14.65 18.60 15.20
C GLY A 205 14.64 17.62 14.03
N ILE A 206 13.78 16.58 14.09
CA ILE A 206 13.62 15.65 12.98
C ILE A 206 12.73 16.28 11.91
N GLU A 207 13.29 16.48 10.73
CA GLU A 207 12.57 17.03 9.59
C GLU A 207 11.72 15.96 8.90
N ILE A 208 10.60 16.42 8.31
CA ILE A 208 9.71 15.59 7.52
C ILE A 208 9.71 16.07 6.07
N ALA A 209 9.90 15.17 5.13
CA ALA A 209 9.71 15.36 3.71
C ALA A 209 8.52 14.57 3.20
N GLN A 210 7.84 15.11 2.19
CA GLN A 210 6.65 14.48 1.61
C GLN A 210 6.91 14.08 0.16
N VAL A 211 6.48 12.87 -0.18
CA VAL A 211 6.43 12.36 -1.55
C VAL A 211 5.02 11.90 -1.85
N GLU A 212 4.68 11.74 -3.12
CA GLU A 212 3.41 11.17 -3.55
C GLU A 212 3.63 9.82 -4.24
N LEU A 213 2.82 8.84 -3.89
CA LEU A 213 2.62 7.62 -4.67
C LEU A 213 1.17 7.21 -4.52
N SER A 214 0.48 7.07 -5.66
CA SER A 214 -0.91 6.63 -5.72
C SER A 214 -1.00 5.13 -5.48
N VAL A 215 -1.48 4.74 -4.30
CA VAL A 215 -1.51 3.34 -3.86
C VAL A 215 -2.70 2.61 -4.47
N GLY A 216 -2.42 1.51 -5.19
CA GLY A 216 -3.44 0.59 -5.70
C GLY A 216 -3.83 -0.47 -4.67
N LEU A 217 -5.06 -1.01 -4.77
CA LEU A 217 -5.52 -2.09 -3.89
C LEU A 217 -4.81 -3.43 -4.15
N ASP A 218 -4.22 -3.61 -5.32
CA ASP A 218 -3.45 -4.82 -5.68
C ASP A 218 -2.23 -5.01 -4.76
N THR A 219 -1.75 -3.92 -4.14
CA THR A 219 -0.66 -3.92 -3.14
C THR A 219 -0.92 -4.85 -1.95
N PHE A 220 -2.21 -5.10 -1.62
CA PHE A 220 -2.61 -5.92 -0.48
C PHE A 220 -2.94 -7.37 -0.84
N LEU A 221 -2.60 -7.81 -2.04
CA LEU A 221 -2.87 -9.17 -2.48
C LEU A 221 -1.61 -10.06 -2.38
N PRO A 222 -1.77 -11.35 -2.07
CA PRO A 222 -0.65 -12.29 -2.15
C PRO A 222 -0.26 -12.56 -3.60
N ILE A 223 1.01 -12.87 -3.82
CA ILE A 223 1.52 -13.35 -5.10
C ILE A 223 0.98 -14.76 -5.36
N LYS A 224 0.44 -14.99 -6.56
CA LYS A 224 -0.19 -16.26 -6.94
C LYS A 224 0.71 -17.17 -7.77
N THR A 225 1.80 -16.63 -8.34
CA THR A 225 2.76 -17.40 -9.13
C THR A 225 3.68 -18.21 -8.22
N ASN A 226 4.26 -19.29 -8.76
CA ASN A 226 5.27 -20.07 -8.03
C ASN A 226 6.66 -19.48 -8.14
N LYS A 227 6.96 -18.77 -9.26
CA LYS A 227 8.21 -18.06 -9.45
C LYS A 227 8.02 -16.58 -9.20
N ILE A 228 9.03 -15.95 -8.61
CA ILE A 228 9.03 -14.52 -8.31
C ILE A 228 9.05 -13.71 -9.61
N GLU A 229 9.84 -14.15 -10.60
CA GLU A 229 9.98 -13.51 -11.93
C GLU A 229 8.68 -13.49 -12.77
N ASP A 230 7.78 -14.45 -12.53
CA ASP A 230 6.48 -14.53 -13.22
C ASP A 230 5.45 -13.54 -12.66
N HIS A 231 5.72 -12.95 -11.48
CA HIS A 231 4.83 -11.99 -10.89
C HIS A 231 4.91 -10.63 -11.59
N GLN A 232 3.79 -10.21 -12.18
CA GLN A 232 3.65 -8.88 -12.74
C GLN A 232 3.23 -7.90 -11.67
N ILE A 233 4.20 -7.10 -11.18
CA ILE A 233 3.88 -6.03 -10.27
C ILE A 233 3.10 -4.93 -11.00
N HIS A 234 2.06 -4.43 -10.36
CA HIS A 234 1.31 -3.30 -10.89
C HIS A 234 2.16 -2.02 -10.83
N THR A 235 1.87 -1.12 -11.77
CA THR A 235 2.53 0.19 -11.80
C THR A 235 1.75 1.21 -11.00
N GLU A 236 2.44 2.06 -10.27
CA GLU A 236 1.85 3.13 -9.47
C GLU A 236 2.46 4.47 -9.87
N HIS A 237 1.62 5.50 -10.01
CA HIS A 237 2.11 6.86 -10.28
C HIS A 237 2.80 7.42 -9.04
N TYR A 238 3.94 8.09 -9.22
CA TYR A 238 4.68 8.77 -8.16
C TYR A 238 5.14 10.15 -8.59
N GLU A 239 5.29 11.04 -7.61
CA GLU A 239 5.85 12.37 -7.79
C GLU A 239 6.73 12.73 -6.58
N VAL A 240 7.91 13.27 -6.83
CA VAL A 240 8.84 13.81 -5.82
C VAL A 240 9.25 15.21 -6.24
N GLY A 241 8.93 16.22 -5.44
CA GLY A 241 9.36 17.58 -5.73
C GLY A 241 10.90 17.68 -5.77
N ARG A 242 11.45 18.53 -6.68
CA ARG A 242 12.90 18.72 -6.82
C ARG A 242 13.56 19.10 -5.50
N GLU A 243 13.02 20.08 -4.79
CA GLU A 243 13.53 20.51 -3.49
C GLU A 243 13.48 19.37 -2.45
N THR A 244 12.39 18.58 -2.47
CA THR A 244 12.26 17.40 -1.62
C THR A 244 13.36 16.37 -1.91
N TRP A 245 13.64 16.12 -3.19
CA TRP A 245 14.71 15.20 -3.58
C TRP A 245 16.09 15.69 -3.20
N GLU A 246 16.36 16.99 -3.33
CA GLU A 246 17.63 17.61 -2.88
C GLU A 246 17.83 17.43 -1.37
N ARG A 247 16.78 17.65 -0.55
CA ARG A 247 16.80 17.39 0.90
C ARG A 247 17.05 15.91 1.22
N ILE A 248 16.38 15.00 0.50
CA ILE A 248 16.57 13.54 0.67
C ILE A 248 18.02 13.16 0.34
N SER A 249 18.56 13.69 -0.75
CA SER A 249 19.95 13.41 -1.18
C SER A 249 21.01 13.96 -0.24
N ALA A 250 20.69 15.03 0.50
CA ALA A 250 21.58 15.67 1.47
C ALA A 250 21.44 15.11 2.90
N ALA A 251 20.40 14.31 3.17
CA ALA A 251 20.16 13.77 4.51
C ALA A 251 21.28 12.81 4.94
N LYS A 252 21.61 12.83 6.23
CA LYS A 252 22.59 11.89 6.79
C LYS A 252 22.07 10.46 6.79
N ARG A 253 20.75 10.31 7.01
CA ARG A 253 20.05 9.04 7.03
C ARG A 253 18.59 9.26 6.64
N VAL A 254 18.07 8.44 5.74
CA VAL A 254 16.71 8.52 5.22
C VAL A 254 15.83 7.46 5.88
N VAL A 255 14.75 7.92 6.51
CA VAL A 255 13.77 7.07 7.21
C VAL A 255 12.47 7.05 6.39
N ALA A 256 12.21 5.95 5.71
CA ALA A 256 10.98 5.77 4.93
C ALA A 256 9.82 5.31 5.82
N VAL A 257 8.67 5.98 5.73
CA VAL A 257 7.42 5.55 6.37
C VAL A 257 6.53 4.87 5.33
N GLY A 258 6.60 3.55 5.32
CA GLY A 258 5.88 2.67 4.41
C GLY A 258 6.68 2.22 3.19
N THR A 259 6.32 1.04 2.72
CA THR A 259 6.92 0.43 1.52
C THR A 259 6.67 1.23 0.24
N THR A 260 5.62 2.04 0.20
CA THR A 260 5.33 2.98 -0.90
C THR A 260 6.39 4.06 -1.02
N VAL A 261 6.85 4.61 0.11
CA VAL A 261 7.97 5.58 0.13
C VAL A 261 9.24 4.92 -0.35
N VAL A 262 9.56 3.71 0.13
CA VAL A 262 10.72 2.94 -0.35
C VAL A 262 10.69 2.81 -1.86
N ARG A 263 9.57 2.34 -2.43
CA ARG A 263 9.43 2.16 -3.89
C ARG A 263 9.60 3.46 -4.64
N THR A 264 9.07 4.57 -4.14
CA THR A 264 9.22 5.90 -4.73
C THR A 264 10.70 6.30 -4.76
N LEU A 265 11.36 6.31 -3.61
CA LEU A 265 12.74 6.79 -3.49
C LEU A 265 13.72 5.93 -4.30
N GLU A 266 13.59 4.62 -4.21
CA GLU A 266 14.44 3.69 -4.96
C GLU A 266 14.16 3.75 -6.48
N THR A 267 12.93 4.07 -6.91
CA THR A 267 12.62 4.31 -8.32
C THR A 267 13.32 5.58 -8.82
N VAL A 268 13.23 6.69 -8.07
CA VAL A 268 13.93 7.94 -8.43
C VAL A 268 15.44 7.72 -8.49
N ALA A 269 16.02 7.03 -7.50
CA ALA A 269 17.45 6.72 -7.48
C ALA A 269 17.90 5.85 -8.66
N LYS A 270 17.04 4.96 -9.15
CA LYS A 270 17.32 4.09 -10.29
C LYS A 270 17.17 4.79 -11.63
N THR A 271 16.14 5.65 -11.77
CA THR A 271 15.75 6.23 -13.06
C THR A 271 16.23 7.67 -13.25
N GLY A 272 16.49 8.42 -12.18
CA GLY A 272 16.71 9.84 -12.19
C GLY A 272 15.46 10.70 -12.46
N GLN A 273 14.28 10.05 -12.61
CA GLN A 273 13.02 10.74 -12.89
C GLN A 273 12.29 11.03 -11.58
N LEU A 274 11.90 12.29 -11.38
CA LEU A 274 11.19 12.72 -10.17
C LEU A 274 9.68 12.45 -10.22
N GLU A 275 9.15 12.16 -11.39
CA GLU A 275 7.75 11.86 -11.64
C GLU A 275 7.64 10.75 -12.68
N GLY A 276 6.61 9.92 -12.57
CA GLY A 276 6.36 8.84 -13.53
C GLY A 276 5.59 7.68 -12.93
N ARG A 277 5.79 6.50 -13.53
CA ARG A 277 5.17 5.25 -13.05
C ARG A 277 6.24 4.28 -12.56
N SER A 278 6.14 3.89 -11.30
CA SER A 278 7.01 2.88 -10.70
C SER A 278 6.49 1.48 -10.99
N SER A 279 7.30 0.68 -11.68
CA SER A 279 7.14 -0.78 -11.80
C SER A 279 8.22 -1.52 -11.00
N LEU A 280 8.84 -0.85 -10.03
CA LEU A 280 9.93 -1.41 -9.27
C LEU A 280 9.42 -2.53 -8.36
N PHE A 281 9.88 -3.76 -8.65
CA PHE A 281 9.65 -4.93 -7.84
C PHE A 281 10.91 -5.24 -7.04
N ILE A 282 10.87 -5.01 -5.73
CA ILE A 282 12.02 -5.20 -4.83
C ILE A 282 11.92 -6.58 -4.19
N HIS A 283 12.90 -7.42 -4.48
CA HIS A 283 13.16 -8.72 -3.88
C HIS A 283 14.65 -9.04 -3.97
N ARG A 284 15.14 -10.01 -3.22
CA ARG A 284 16.55 -10.42 -3.30
C ARG A 284 16.94 -10.98 -4.69
N PRO A 285 18.17 -10.65 -5.18
CA PRO A 285 19.08 -9.66 -4.61
C PRO A 285 18.67 -8.23 -4.99
N TYR A 286 18.72 -7.29 -4.05
CA TYR A 286 18.46 -5.86 -4.30
C TYR A 286 19.42 -4.99 -3.49
N GLU A 287 20.02 -3.98 -4.12
CA GLU A 287 20.89 -3.00 -3.49
C GLU A 287 20.14 -1.69 -3.29
N TYR A 288 19.78 -1.39 -2.05
CA TYR A 288 19.14 -0.13 -1.69
C TYR A 288 20.11 1.04 -1.79
N LYS A 289 19.66 2.13 -2.39
CA LYS A 289 20.50 3.30 -2.67
C LYS A 289 20.20 4.49 -1.75
N VAL A 290 18.98 4.62 -1.27
CA VAL A 290 18.50 5.81 -0.57
C VAL A 290 18.04 5.51 0.83
N VAL A 291 17.26 4.46 1.03
CA VAL A 291 16.58 4.20 2.30
C VAL A 291 17.50 3.50 3.29
N ASP A 292 17.67 4.07 4.47
CA ASP A 292 18.49 3.54 5.58
C ASP A 292 17.65 2.88 6.67
N LEU A 293 16.50 3.49 7.01
CA LEU A 293 15.53 2.93 7.94
C LEU A 293 14.14 2.83 7.28
N LEU A 294 13.41 1.80 7.63
CA LEU A 294 12.03 1.57 7.16
C LEU A 294 11.10 1.36 8.34
N MET A 295 10.14 2.28 8.52
CA MET A 295 8.98 2.04 9.38
C MET A 295 7.85 1.47 8.53
N THR A 296 7.34 0.28 8.85
CA THR A 296 6.28 -0.36 8.07
C THR A 296 5.40 -1.28 8.93
N ASN A 297 4.22 -1.67 8.42
CA ASN A 297 3.36 -2.68 9.04
C ASN A 297 3.93 -4.09 8.85
N PHE A 298 3.40 -5.06 9.60
CA PHE A 298 3.55 -6.48 9.27
C PHE A 298 2.69 -6.82 8.05
N HIS A 299 3.25 -7.57 7.11
CA HIS A 299 2.65 -7.87 5.80
C HIS A 299 2.13 -9.30 5.71
N ILE A 300 1.18 -9.54 4.81
CA ILE A 300 0.64 -10.89 4.57
C ILE A 300 1.73 -11.83 4.03
N PRO A 301 1.63 -13.14 4.30
CA PRO A 301 2.55 -14.12 3.73
C PRO A 301 2.50 -14.09 2.20
N ARG A 302 3.62 -14.46 1.56
CA ARG A 302 3.77 -14.58 0.09
C ARG A 302 3.41 -13.29 -0.67
N SER A 303 3.72 -12.12 -0.11
CA SER A 303 3.43 -10.82 -0.75
C SER A 303 4.68 -10.11 -1.23
N SER A 304 4.52 -9.24 -2.23
CA SER A 304 5.60 -8.36 -2.71
C SER A 304 6.15 -7.46 -1.60
N LEU A 305 5.32 -7.11 -0.61
CA LEU A 305 5.73 -6.30 0.53
C LEU A 305 6.63 -7.09 1.50
N LEU A 306 6.35 -8.38 1.72
CA LEU A 306 7.22 -9.22 2.53
C LEU A 306 8.56 -9.49 1.84
N LEU A 307 8.56 -9.67 0.51
CA LEU A 307 9.79 -9.78 -0.28
C LEU A 307 10.66 -8.50 -0.20
N LEU A 308 10.03 -7.31 -0.20
CA LEU A 308 10.72 -6.04 0.00
C LEU A 308 11.36 -5.98 1.39
N VAL A 309 10.64 -6.37 2.45
CA VAL A 309 11.16 -6.41 3.82
C VAL A 309 12.34 -7.40 3.93
N ASP A 310 12.21 -8.59 3.35
CA ASP A 310 13.32 -9.54 3.31
C ASP A 310 14.56 -8.97 2.61
N ALA A 311 14.36 -8.32 1.46
CA ALA A 311 15.46 -7.72 0.71
C ALA A 311 16.08 -6.52 1.45
N PHE A 312 15.35 -5.86 2.37
CA PHE A 312 15.84 -4.74 3.17
C PHE A 312 16.74 -5.18 4.32
N LEU A 313 16.47 -6.33 4.89
CA LEU A 313 17.16 -6.90 6.04
C LEU A 313 18.31 -7.84 5.63
N SER A 314 19.09 -8.33 6.58
CA SER A 314 19.94 -9.49 6.37
C SER A 314 19.10 -10.76 6.10
N GLU A 315 19.71 -11.75 5.45
CA GLU A 315 18.99 -12.96 5.04
C GLU A 315 18.36 -13.69 6.24
N GLY A 316 17.07 -13.97 6.13
CA GLY A 316 16.30 -14.69 7.15
C GLY A 316 15.86 -13.84 8.35
N ARG A 317 16.37 -12.64 8.54
CA ARG A 317 16.09 -11.77 9.70
C ARG A 317 14.59 -11.43 9.82
N TRP A 318 13.89 -11.29 8.70
CA TRP A 318 12.46 -11.03 8.72
C TRP A 318 11.67 -12.10 9.50
N ARG A 319 12.10 -13.39 9.47
CA ARG A 319 11.41 -14.48 10.19
C ARG A 319 11.45 -14.26 11.68
N GLU A 320 12.62 -13.95 12.23
CA GLU A 320 12.79 -13.69 13.67
C GLU A 320 11.89 -12.53 14.12
N ILE A 321 11.81 -11.47 13.30
CA ILE A 321 10.95 -10.29 13.56
C ILE A 321 9.47 -10.68 13.56
N TYR A 322 9.03 -11.46 12.57
CA TYR A 322 7.64 -11.89 12.47
C TYR A 322 7.26 -12.91 13.53
N GLU A 323 8.15 -13.85 13.86
CA GLU A 323 7.97 -14.80 14.97
C GLU A 323 7.86 -14.07 16.31
N HIS A 324 8.72 -13.06 16.55
CA HIS A 324 8.62 -12.20 17.72
C HIS A 324 7.27 -11.48 17.77
N GLY A 325 6.84 -10.88 16.66
CA GLY A 325 5.55 -10.19 16.57
C GLY A 325 4.36 -11.10 16.86
N LEU A 326 4.36 -12.33 16.31
CA LEU A 326 3.32 -13.32 16.57
C LEU A 326 3.28 -13.78 18.04
N ALA A 327 4.45 -13.95 18.65
CA ALA A 327 4.58 -14.42 20.03
C ALA A 327 4.26 -13.33 21.08
N ASN A 328 4.43 -12.03 20.75
CA ASN A 328 4.32 -10.91 21.69
C ASN A 328 3.09 -10.01 21.44
N ASP A 329 1.98 -10.59 20.96
CA ASP A 329 0.69 -9.95 20.79
C ASP A 329 0.71 -8.67 19.94
N TYR A 330 1.54 -8.66 18.89
CA TYR A 330 1.43 -7.66 17.85
C TYR A 330 0.22 -7.92 16.97
N ARG A 331 -0.40 -6.86 16.51
CA ARG A 331 -1.49 -6.89 15.54
C ARG A 331 -0.91 -6.69 14.15
N PHE A 332 -1.47 -7.36 13.18
CA PHE A 332 -0.94 -7.41 11.82
C PHE A 332 -1.76 -6.59 10.82
N LEU A 333 -1.14 -6.24 9.71
CA LEU A 333 -1.68 -5.58 8.54
C LEU A 333 -2.05 -4.11 8.77
N SER A 334 -2.95 -3.54 7.94
CA SER A 334 -3.17 -2.09 7.80
C SER A 334 -3.50 -1.33 9.08
N PHE A 335 -4.28 -1.90 9.98
CA PHE A 335 -4.62 -1.32 11.29
C PHE A 335 -3.85 -1.96 12.45
N GLY A 336 -2.90 -2.81 12.10
CA GLY A 336 -2.03 -3.48 13.06
C GLY A 336 -0.97 -2.54 13.64
N ASP A 337 0.10 -3.15 14.12
CA ASP A 337 1.24 -2.48 14.71
C ASP A 337 2.35 -2.28 13.66
N ALA A 338 3.43 -1.63 14.03
CA ALA A 338 4.51 -1.28 13.13
C ALA A 338 5.84 -1.94 13.53
N MET A 339 6.78 -1.98 12.60
CA MET A 339 8.19 -2.30 12.81
C MET A 339 9.04 -1.13 12.33
N LEU A 340 10.16 -0.88 13.02
CA LEU A 340 11.24 -0.01 12.56
C LEU A 340 12.45 -0.90 12.24
N LEU A 341 12.86 -0.89 11.00
CA LEU A 341 13.88 -1.78 10.44
C LEU A 341 15.09 -0.97 9.99
N GLU A 342 16.28 -1.52 10.15
CA GLU A 342 17.52 -0.94 9.65
C GLU A 342 18.08 -1.79 8.51
N ARG A 343 18.55 -1.13 7.45
CA ARG A 343 19.06 -1.77 6.25
C ARG A 343 20.24 -2.71 6.54
N GLY A 344 20.11 -3.97 6.10
CA GLY A 344 21.19 -4.97 6.19
C GLY A 344 21.42 -5.58 7.58
N MET A 345 20.58 -5.24 8.56
CA MET A 345 20.66 -5.79 9.92
C MET A 345 19.87 -7.09 10.07
#